data_c081adf732cb9d6f730b655fa21d7d5f
#
_entry.id   c081adf732cb9d6f730b655fa21d7d5f
#
_cell.length_a   1.000
_cell.length_b   1.000
_cell.length_c   1.000
_cell.angle_alpha   90.00
_cell.angle_beta   90.00
_cell.angle_gamma   90.00
#
_symmetry.space_group_name_H-M   'P 1'
#
loop_
_entity.id
_entity.type
_entity.pdbx_description
1 polymer ?
#
loop_
_entity_poly.entity_id
_entity_poly.type
_entity_poly.pdbx_seq_one_letter_code
_entity_poly.pdbx_strand_id
1 'polypeptide(L)'
;MKICVIFGGAASDNIKSFYVKDGTMYDFKNNKPHIFQCAYSPEFTTQIWNYCFLDEGGCFLNLAEWEDELPDFDFDIIIYANERWGLDEDHWDNYSVERLKNKYTKAKVVGYIKEPTVPPFRFKNWIRFLNECDTVMAPSSGHLKHLPIYEKIQGELNDMINYCTPCPDNLDVIFNKFYSNTKNNAIFVYTPTAMERRGNTVEFAKYISKKYNIPIVQKPFNPSTEVKQHMSWKDFVELWSPCMWHFNLDPSIEQPGIQTTLVANVGSINIGGMNESHHLLYPETATCDEGKLEDVFVHYLNNPEDRFEVIQRAWSNLNIHYGETVAMKQVLQALGEK
;
A
#
# COMPACT_ATOMS: atom_id res chain seq x y z
N MET A 1 -17.52 -11.89 10.32
CA MET A 1 -17.31 -11.81 8.85
C MET A 1 -15.87 -12.17 8.60
N LYS A 2 -15.60 -13.14 7.73
CA LYS A 2 -14.24 -13.61 7.48
C LYS A 2 -13.75 -13.06 6.13
N ILE A 3 -12.68 -12.29 6.16
CA ILE A 3 -12.07 -11.69 4.98
C ILE A 3 -10.86 -12.51 4.56
N CYS A 4 -10.86 -12.95 3.31
CA CYS A 4 -9.67 -13.50 2.67
C CYS A 4 -9.11 -12.49 1.68
N VAL A 5 -7.83 -12.20 1.76
CA VAL A 5 -7.11 -11.50 0.71
C VAL A 5 -6.40 -12.50 -0.16
N ILE A 6 -6.63 -12.43 -1.45
CA ILE A 6 -6.00 -13.33 -2.42
C ILE A 6 -5.09 -12.51 -3.33
N PHE A 7 -3.90 -13.03 -3.53
CA PHE A 7 -2.95 -12.50 -4.48
C PHE A 7 -2.68 -13.51 -5.58
N GLY A 8 -3.03 -13.15 -6.80
CA GLY A 8 -2.76 -13.95 -8.00
C GLY A 8 -1.58 -13.36 -8.76
N GLY A 9 -0.43 -13.95 -8.59
CA GLY A 9 0.74 -13.51 -9.31
C GLY A 9 2.02 -13.86 -8.60
N ALA A 10 3.04 -14.22 -9.34
CA ALA A 10 4.36 -14.56 -8.82
C ALA A 10 5.10 -13.31 -8.32
N ALA A 11 4.48 -12.50 -7.51
CA ALA A 11 5.18 -11.35 -6.95
C ALA A 11 6.37 -11.76 -6.09
N SER A 12 6.37 -12.96 -5.55
CA SER A 12 7.57 -13.66 -5.10
C SER A 12 7.20 -15.05 -4.57
N ASP A 13 8.03 -16.03 -4.87
CA ASP A 13 8.03 -17.37 -4.25
C ASP A 13 8.22 -17.33 -2.72
N ASN A 14 8.40 -16.13 -2.16
CA ASN A 14 8.71 -15.91 -0.76
C ASN A 14 7.52 -15.43 0.08
N ILE A 15 6.38 -15.10 -0.54
CA ILE A 15 5.19 -14.70 0.21
C ILE A 15 4.32 -15.94 0.41
N LYS A 16 4.28 -16.41 1.65
CA LYS A 16 3.48 -17.58 2.01
C LYS A 16 2.08 -17.18 2.45
N SER A 17 1.15 -18.06 2.17
CA SER A 17 -0.21 -17.95 2.67
C SER A 17 -0.24 -18.06 4.19
N PHE A 18 -1.04 -17.21 4.83
CA PHE A 18 -1.20 -17.20 6.28
C PHE A 18 -2.65 -16.91 6.69
N TYR A 19 -2.98 -17.23 7.92
CA TYR A 19 -4.22 -16.80 8.56
C TYR A 19 -3.91 -16.05 9.86
N VAL A 20 -4.84 -15.21 10.30
CA VAL A 20 -4.73 -14.42 11.53
C VAL A 20 -5.54 -15.09 12.64
N LYS A 21 -4.91 -15.29 13.79
CA LYS A 21 -5.54 -15.79 15.00
C LYS A 21 -4.94 -15.08 16.21
N ASP A 22 -5.78 -14.54 17.08
CA ASP A 22 -5.34 -13.82 18.27
C ASP A 22 -4.29 -12.71 17.95
N GLY A 23 -4.49 -11.98 16.84
CA GLY A 23 -3.56 -10.96 16.36
C GLY A 23 -2.21 -11.48 15.84
N THR A 24 -2.02 -12.79 15.77
CA THR A 24 -0.80 -13.43 15.28
C THR A 24 -1.04 -14.09 13.93
N MET A 25 -0.10 -13.93 13.01
CA MET A 25 -0.11 -14.62 11.72
C MET A 25 0.42 -16.04 11.88
N TYR A 26 -0.25 -17.00 11.26
CA TYR A 26 0.17 -18.39 11.20
C TYR A 26 0.28 -18.86 9.75
N ASP A 27 1.36 -19.54 9.43
CA ASP A 27 1.53 -20.21 8.13
C ASP A 27 0.43 -21.25 7.92
N PHE A 28 -0.21 -21.21 6.76
CA PHE A 28 -1.35 -22.06 6.44
C PHE A 28 -1.00 -23.56 6.40
N LYS A 29 0.19 -23.88 5.88
CA LYS A 29 0.58 -25.27 5.64
C LYS A 29 1.13 -25.98 6.89
N ASN A 30 1.82 -25.23 7.76
CA ASN A 30 2.50 -25.85 8.91
C ASN A 30 1.99 -25.39 10.27
N ASN A 31 1.03 -24.47 10.31
CA ASN A 31 0.40 -23.94 11.53
C ASN A 31 1.41 -23.38 12.55
N LYS A 32 2.48 -22.75 12.05
CA LYS A 32 3.50 -22.10 12.88
C LYS A 32 3.33 -20.59 12.80
N PRO A 33 3.68 -19.85 13.86
CA PRO A 33 3.74 -18.41 13.79
C PRO A 33 4.55 -17.99 12.57
N HIS A 34 3.95 -17.15 11.74
CA HIS A 34 4.55 -16.67 10.51
C HIS A 34 5.31 -15.39 10.78
N ILE A 35 6.62 -15.43 10.57
CA ILE A 35 7.43 -14.21 10.56
C ILE A 35 7.37 -13.66 9.15
N PHE A 36 6.64 -12.59 8.99
CA PHE A 36 6.50 -11.91 7.73
C PHE A 36 7.85 -11.38 7.24
N GLN A 37 8.33 -11.94 6.16
CA GLN A 37 9.47 -11.41 5.42
C GLN A 37 8.98 -10.95 4.05
N CYS A 38 8.83 -9.65 3.90
CA CYS A 38 8.55 -9.09 2.59
C CYS A 38 9.84 -9.04 1.77
N ALA A 39 9.92 -9.87 0.75
CA ALA A 39 11.03 -9.88 -0.20
C ALA A 39 11.05 -8.63 -1.09
N TYR A 40 9.90 -8.01 -1.29
CA TYR A 40 9.72 -6.80 -2.07
C TYR A 40 9.51 -5.60 -1.19
N SER A 41 9.55 -4.42 -1.79
CA SER A 41 9.22 -3.19 -1.10
C SER A 41 7.95 -3.36 -0.28
N PRO A 42 7.96 -2.99 1.00
CA PRO A 42 6.77 -3.01 1.83
C PRO A 42 5.56 -2.33 1.19
N GLU A 43 5.80 -1.34 0.33
CA GLU A 43 4.78 -0.60 -0.39
C GLU A 43 3.90 -1.47 -1.29
N PHE A 44 4.44 -2.52 -1.88
CA PHE A 44 3.69 -3.33 -2.84
C PHE A 44 2.76 -4.35 -2.17
N THR A 45 3.08 -4.74 -0.97
CA THR A 45 2.41 -5.85 -0.31
C THR A 45 1.45 -5.41 0.78
N THR A 46 1.73 -4.31 1.43
CA THR A 46 0.97 -3.84 2.59
C THR A 46 -0.47 -3.43 2.27
N GLN A 47 -0.74 -2.86 1.10
CA GLN A 47 -2.06 -2.33 0.77
C GLN A 47 -3.21 -3.34 0.81
N ILE A 48 -2.95 -4.56 0.35
CA ILE A 48 -4.00 -5.57 0.24
C ILE A 48 -4.10 -6.39 1.51
N TRP A 49 -2.97 -6.67 2.15
CA TRP A 49 -2.91 -7.55 3.31
C TRP A 49 -3.58 -6.98 4.54
N ASN A 50 -3.59 -5.67 4.63
CA ASN A 50 -4.19 -4.99 5.76
C ASN A 50 -5.67 -5.31 5.92
N TYR A 51 -6.34 -5.65 4.82
CA TYR A 51 -7.71 -6.14 4.90
C TYR A 51 -7.84 -7.48 5.66
N CYS A 52 -6.78 -8.29 5.74
CA CYS A 52 -6.80 -9.52 6.54
C CYS A 52 -6.90 -9.27 8.04
N PHE A 53 -6.49 -8.07 8.49
CA PHE A 53 -6.49 -7.70 9.90
C PHE A 53 -7.76 -6.99 10.34
N LEU A 54 -8.66 -6.66 9.41
CA LEU A 54 -9.92 -6.00 9.73
C LEU A 54 -10.90 -6.90 10.49
N ASP A 55 -10.65 -8.20 10.49
CA ASP A 55 -11.48 -9.17 11.20
C ASP A 55 -10.64 -10.29 11.80
N GLU A 56 -11.05 -10.77 12.98
CA GLU A 56 -10.40 -11.93 13.60
C GLU A 56 -10.68 -13.19 12.77
N GLY A 57 -9.63 -13.84 12.31
CA GLY A 57 -9.71 -14.98 11.42
C GLY A 57 -9.62 -14.65 9.93
N GLY A 58 -9.24 -13.43 9.58
CA GLY A 58 -8.86 -13.06 8.22
C GLY A 58 -7.64 -13.86 7.75
N CYS A 59 -7.50 -14.01 6.45
CA CYS A 59 -6.37 -14.74 5.90
C CYS A 59 -5.85 -14.11 4.60
N PHE A 60 -4.65 -14.52 4.26
CA PHE A 60 -4.00 -14.19 2.99
C PHE A 60 -3.65 -15.47 2.25
N LEU A 61 -4.01 -15.57 0.98
CA LEU A 61 -3.65 -16.67 0.11
C LEU A 61 -2.81 -16.18 -1.07
N ASN A 62 -1.62 -16.74 -1.20
CA ASN A 62 -0.85 -16.65 -2.43
C ASN A 62 -1.25 -17.82 -3.33
N LEU A 63 -1.96 -17.57 -4.42
CA LEU A 63 -2.47 -18.64 -5.30
C LEU A 63 -1.36 -19.52 -5.89
N ALA A 64 -0.15 -19.02 -6.05
CA ALA A 64 0.98 -19.84 -6.51
C ALA A 64 1.32 -21.00 -5.55
N GLU A 65 0.91 -20.93 -4.29
CA GLU A 65 1.07 -22.04 -3.35
C GLU A 65 -0.08 -23.07 -3.42
N TRP A 66 -1.14 -22.75 -4.15
CA TRP A 66 -2.41 -23.50 -4.17
C TRP A 66 -2.89 -23.80 -5.60
N GLU A 67 -1.96 -24.02 -6.53
CA GLU A 67 -2.29 -24.30 -7.92
C GLU A 67 -3.13 -25.57 -8.08
N ASP A 68 -2.80 -26.62 -7.33
CA ASP A 68 -3.51 -27.90 -7.40
C ASP A 68 -4.85 -27.87 -6.66
N GLU A 69 -4.86 -27.41 -5.41
CA GLU A 69 -6.05 -27.44 -4.55
C GLU A 69 -6.09 -26.24 -3.60
N LEU A 70 -7.22 -25.52 -3.62
CA LEU A 70 -7.48 -24.42 -2.69
C LEU A 70 -7.80 -24.93 -1.28
N PRO A 71 -7.35 -24.27 -0.20
CA PRO A 71 -7.57 -24.71 1.15
C PRO A 71 -9.06 -24.72 1.53
N ASP A 72 -9.44 -25.66 2.40
CA ASP A 72 -10.79 -25.69 2.97
C ASP A 72 -10.95 -24.64 4.05
N PHE A 73 -11.58 -23.55 3.69
CA PHE A 73 -11.89 -22.44 4.58
C PHE A 73 -13.21 -21.79 4.17
N ASP A 74 -13.96 -21.27 5.14
CA ASP A 74 -15.16 -20.48 4.86
C ASP A 74 -14.81 -18.99 4.90
N PHE A 75 -15.10 -18.28 3.81
CA PHE A 75 -14.95 -16.86 3.69
C PHE A 75 -16.29 -16.20 3.37
N ASP A 76 -16.52 -15.03 3.91
CA ASP A 76 -17.66 -14.19 3.56
C ASP A 76 -17.28 -13.22 2.42
N ILE A 77 -16.05 -12.72 2.45
CA ILE A 77 -15.50 -11.77 1.47
C ILE A 77 -14.11 -12.22 1.03
N ILE A 78 -13.89 -12.19 -0.27
CA ILE A 78 -12.59 -12.38 -0.90
C ILE A 78 -12.20 -11.07 -1.57
N ILE A 79 -11.11 -10.44 -1.13
CA ILE A 79 -10.50 -9.30 -1.82
C ILE A 79 -9.37 -9.84 -2.69
N TYR A 80 -9.56 -9.81 -4.00
CA TYR A 80 -8.67 -10.45 -4.95
C TYR A 80 -7.92 -9.43 -5.79
N ALA A 81 -6.60 -9.38 -5.64
CA ALA A 81 -5.72 -8.67 -6.56
C ALA A 81 -4.96 -9.66 -7.43
N ASN A 82 -5.21 -9.61 -8.72
CA ASN A 82 -4.48 -10.40 -9.68
C ASN A 82 -3.48 -9.51 -10.41
N GLU A 83 -2.20 -9.83 -10.25
CA GLU A 83 -1.11 -9.19 -10.96
C GLU A 83 -0.49 -10.20 -11.94
N ARG A 84 0.06 -9.72 -12.97
CA ARG A 84 1.00 -10.22 -13.96
C ARG A 84 0.87 -11.68 -14.45
N TRP A 85 0.91 -12.69 -13.58
CA TRP A 85 1.09 -14.09 -14.01
C TRP A 85 -0.23 -14.84 -14.19
N GLY A 86 -1.18 -14.59 -13.33
CA GLY A 86 -2.48 -15.25 -13.42
C GLY A 86 -3.40 -14.71 -14.50
N LEU A 87 -2.93 -13.75 -15.29
CA LEU A 87 -3.69 -13.15 -16.39
C LEU A 87 -3.25 -13.67 -17.77
N ASP A 88 -2.21 -14.48 -17.82
CA ASP A 88 -1.80 -15.15 -19.04
C ASP A 88 -2.74 -16.34 -19.35
N GLU A 89 -3.00 -16.59 -20.63
CA GLU A 89 -3.96 -17.63 -21.05
C GLU A 89 -3.58 -19.02 -20.52
N ASP A 90 -2.30 -19.33 -20.41
CA ASP A 90 -1.79 -20.65 -19.96
C ASP A 90 -2.03 -20.92 -18.46
N HIS A 91 -2.28 -19.88 -17.67
CA HIS A 91 -2.45 -19.99 -16.21
C HIS A 91 -3.83 -19.54 -15.75
N TRP A 92 -4.70 -19.10 -16.68
CA TRP A 92 -5.99 -18.52 -16.37
C TRP A 92 -6.84 -19.42 -15.44
N ASP A 93 -6.89 -20.72 -15.71
CA ASP A 93 -7.76 -21.63 -14.95
C ASP A 93 -7.37 -21.69 -13.48
N ASN A 94 -6.07 -21.58 -13.15
CA ASN A 94 -5.57 -21.60 -11.77
C ASN A 94 -5.84 -20.29 -11.02
N TYR A 95 -5.99 -19.18 -11.76
CA TYR A 95 -6.12 -17.84 -11.20
C TYR A 95 -7.47 -17.19 -11.50
N SER A 96 -8.42 -17.91 -12.07
CA SER A 96 -9.73 -17.38 -12.43
C SER A 96 -10.60 -17.10 -11.20
N VAL A 97 -11.44 -16.09 -11.31
CA VAL A 97 -12.49 -15.79 -10.30
C VAL A 97 -13.49 -16.92 -10.22
N GLU A 98 -13.77 -17.60 -11.34
CA GLU A 98 -14.66 -18.75 -11.40
C GLU A 98 -14.16 -19.88 -10.50
N ARG A 99 -12.86 -20.20 -10.50
CA ARG A 99 -12.27 -21.21 -9.60
C ARG A 99 -12.52 -20.86 -8.14
N LEU A 100 -12.35 -19.58 -7.77
CA LEU A 100 -12.60 -19.13 -6.41
C LEU A 100 -14.08 -19.24 -6.03
N LYS A 101 -14.98 -18.81 -6.90
CA LYS A 101 -16.44 -18.89 -6.69
C LYS A 101 -16.93 -20.34 -6.61
N ASN A 102 -16.34 -21.25 -7.35
CA ASN A 102 -16.68 -22.69 -7.29
C ASN A 102 -16.24 -23.32 -5.96
N LYS A 103 -15.10 -22.91 -5.40
CA LYS A 103 -14.62 -23.42 -4.10
C LYS A 103 -15.33 -22.74 -2.94
N TYR A 104 -15.45 -21.42 -2.99
CA TYR A 104 -15.99 -20.60 -1.90
C TYR A 104 -17.36 -20.01 -2.27
N THR A 105 -18.33 -20.88 -2.41
CA THR A 105 -19.65 -20.57 -3.00
C THR A 105 -20.46 -19.49 -2.26
N LYS A 106 -20.14 -19.20 -1.00
CA LYS A 106 -20.79 -18.17 -0.19
C LYS A 106 -20.07 -16.82 -0.23
N ALA A 107 -18.80 -16.83 -0.63
CA ALA A 107 -17.99 -15.63 -0.59
C ALA A 107 -18.35 -14.66 -1.73
N LYS A 108 -18.36 -13.37 -1.41
CA LYS A 108 -18.36 -12.29 -2.41
C LYS A 108 -16.94 -11.97 -2.82
N VAL A 109 -16.69 -11.88 -4.12
CA VAL A 109 -15.36 -11.62 -4.67
C VAL A 109 -15.27 -10.15 -5.10
N VAL A 110 -14.39 -9.41 -4.42
CA VAL A 110 -14.06 -8.02 -4.72
C VAL A 110 -12.76 -7.98 -5.52
N GLY A 111 -12.81 -7.55 -6.77
CA GLY A 111 -11.61 -7.30 -7.56
C GLY A 111 -10.89 -6.05 -7.05
N TYR A 112 -9.60 -6.12 -6.77
CA TYR A 112 -8.84 -4.99 -6.27
C TYR A 112 -7.82 -4.49 -7.31
N ILE A 113 -7.97 -3.23 -7.72
CA ILE A 113 -7.04 -2.56 -8.61
C ILE A 113 -5.94 -1.92 -7.78
N LYS A 114 -4.78 -2.56 -7.69
CA LYS A 114 -3.68 -2.08 -6.87
C LYS A 114 -3.04 -0.81 -7.42
N GLU A 115 -2.66 -0.85 -8.69
CA GLU A 115 -2.04 0.27 -9.39
C GLU A 115 -2.56 0.38 -10.82
N PRO A 116 -3.35 1.40 -11.16
CA PRO A 116 -3.98 1.52 -12.47
C PRO A 116 -3.00 1.79 -13.62
N THR A 117 -1.83 2.29 -13.31
CA THR A 117 -0.83 2.70 -14.32
C THR A 117 0.20 1.62 -14.64
N VAL A 118 0.19 0.52 -13.90
CA VAL A 118 1.16 -0.57 -14.04
C VAL A 118 0.65 -1.65 -15.01
N PRO A 119 1.56 -2.42 -15.60
CA PRO A 119 1.35 -3.45 -16.65
C PRO A 119 0.11 -4.33 -16.66
N PRO A 120 -0.68 -4.55 -15.57
CA PRO A 120 -1.90 -5.34 -15.66
C PRO A 120 -2.82 -4.94 -16.80
N PHE A 121 -2.91 -3.64 -17.11
CA PHE A 121 -3.71 -3.15 -18.25
C PHE A 121 -3.25 -3.64 -19.62
N ARG A 122 -2.08 -4.20 -19.72
CA ARG A 122 -1.54 -4.79 -20.95
C ARG A 122 -2.00 -6.22 -21.13
N PHE A 123 -2.54 -6.85 -20.11
CA PHE A 123 -2.99 -8.23 -20.17
C PHE A 123 -4.43 -8.31 -20.65
N LYS A 124 -4.66 -9.11 -21.69
CA LYS A 124 -5.96 -9.31 -22.31
C LYS A 124 -7.04 -9.76 -21.31
N ASN A 125 -6.65 -10.57 -20.33
CA ASN A 125 -7.56 -11.15 -19.35
C ASN A 125 -7.83 -10.26 -18.13
N TRP A 126 -7.18 -9.11 -18.00
CA TRP A 126 -7.35 -8.27 -16.82
C TRP A 126 -8.77 -7.71 -16.68
N ILE A 127 -9.33 -7.20 -17.78
CA ILE A 127 -10.72 -6.72 -17.80
C ILE A 127 -11.69 -7.89 -17.59
N ARG A 128 -11.41 -9.07 -18.17
CA ARG A 128 -12.17 -10.27 -17.93
C ARG A 128 -12.17 -10.64 -16.44
N PHE A 129 -11.00 -10.65 -15.81
CA PHE A 129 -10.84 -10.88 -14.37
C PHE A 129 -11.71 -9.94 -13.54
N LEU A 130 -11.67 -8.64 -13.81
CA LEU A 130 -12.46 -7.65 -13.07
C LEU A 130 -13.98 -7.83 -13.31
N ASN A 131 -14.38 -8.15 -14.53
CA ASN A 131 -15.79 -8.40 -14.87
C ASN A 131 -16.37 -9.68 -14.23
N GLU A 132 -15.54 -10.66 -13.89
CA GLU A 132 -15.95 -11.88 -13.18
C GLU A 132 -16.13 -11.66 -11.67
N CYS A 133 -15.61 -10.56 -11.12
CA CYS A 133 -15.81 -10.19 -9.71
C CYS A 133 -17.24 -9.69 -9.45
N ASP A 134 -17.69 -9.75 -8.21
CA ASP A 134 -19.00 -9.23 -7.81
C ASP A 134 -18.99 -7.69 -7.76
N THR A 135 -17.84 -7.10 -7.45
CA THR A 135 -17.57 -5.66 -7.49
C THR A 135 -16.07 -5.40 -7.63
N VAL A 136 -15.69 -4.16 -7.92
CA VAL A 136 -14.30 -3.75 -8.08
C VAL A 136 -14.00 -2.57 -7.17
N MET A 137 -12.87 -2.60 -6.48
CA MET A 137 -12.35 -1.51 -5.66
C MET A 137 -11.05 -0.97 -6.26
N ALA A 138 -10.91 0.35 -6.30
CA ALA A 138 -9.68 1.04 -6.67
C ALA A 138 -9.25 1.99 -5.54
N PRO A 139 -8.01 1.89 -5.03
CA PRO A 139 -7.52 2.73 -3.92
C PRO A 139 -7.26 4.17 -4.38
N SER A 140 -8.32 4.91 -4.54
CA SER A 140 -8.32 6.30 -4.99
C SER A 140 -9.56 7.01 -4.46
N SER A 141 -9.47 8.26 -4.05
CA SER A 141 -10.61 9.06 -3.57
C SER A 141 -11.55 9.54 -4.68
N GLY A 142 -11.41 9.02 -5.84
CA GLY A 142 -12.28 9.38 -6.95
C GLY A 142 -11.91 10.66 -7.69
N HIS A 143 -10.89 11.44 -7.28
CA HIS A 143 -10.39 12.50 -8.16
C HIS A 143 -9.62 11.90 -9.36
N LEU A 144 -9.07 10.71 -9.20
CA LEU A 144 -8.45 9.96 -10.29
C LEU A 144 -9.45 9.40 -11.30
N LYS A 145 -10.75 9.38 -11.00
CA LYS A 145 -11.79 8.91 -11.92
C LYS A 145 -11.81 9.63 -13.27
N HIS A 146 -11.28 10.87 -13.30
CA HIS A 146 -11.17 11.67 -14.52
C HIS A 146 -9.90 11.39 -15.33
N LEU A 147 -9.00 10.52 -14.86
CA LEU A 147 -7.88 10.10 -15.68
C LEU A 147 -8.39 9.22 -16.83
N PRO A 148 -7.90 9.43 -18.06
CA PRO A 148 -8.37 8.70 -19.25
C PRO A 148 -8.35 7.17 -19.09
N ILE A 149 -7.39 6.67 -18.30
CA ILE A 149 -7.29 5.24 -18.02
C ILE A 149 -8.45 4.72 -17.18
N TYR A 150 -8.86 5.47 -16.13
CA TYR A 150 -10.02 5.09 -15.32
C TYR A 150 -11.33 5.23 -16.06
N GLU A 151 -11.49 6.27 -16.88
CA GLU A 151 -12.66 6.43 -17.73
C GLU A 151 -12.80 5.25 -18.70
N LYS A 152 -11.68 4.82 -19.31
CA LYS A 152 -11.66 3.66 -20.19
C LYS A 152 -12.07 2.38 -19.45
N ILE A 153 -11.44 2.11 -18.29
CA ILE A 153 -11.72 0.92 -17.50
C ILE A 153 -13.16 0.92 -17.02
N GLN A 154 -13.65 2.04 -16.52
CA GLN A 154 -15.01 2.17 -16.02
C GLN A 154 -16.03 1.89 -17.13
N GLY A 155 -15.81 2.38 -18.34
CA GLY A 155 -16.65 2.07 -19.50
C GLY A 155 -16.65 0.57 -19.86
N GLU A 156 -15.51 -0.10 -19.73
CA GLU A 156 -15.37 -1.54 -19.96
C GLU A 156 -15.94 -2.40 -18.82
N LEU A 157 -16.02 -1.87 -17.61
CA LEU A 157 -16.51 -2.54 -16.40
C LEU A 157 -17.95 -2.15 -16.03
N ASN A 158 -18.69 -1.50 -16.91
CA ASN A 158 -20.09 -1.14 -16.69
C ASN A 158 -20.33 -0.43 -15.33
N ASP A 159 -19.46 0.52 -14.99
CA ASP A 159 -19.54 1.33 -13.77
C ASP A 159 -19.37 0.54 -12.44
N MET A 160 -18.75 -0.62 -12.47
CA MET A 160 -18.54 -1.45 -11.27
C MET A 160 -17.42 -0.95 -10.34
N ILE A 161 -16.69 0.13 -10.68
CA ILE A 161 -15.55 0.58 -9.88
C ILE A 161 -16.01 1.41 -8.69
N ASN A 162 -15.69 0.95 -7.50
CA ASN A 162 -15.84 1.67 -6.25
C ASN A 162 -14.49 2.27 -5.84
N TYR A 163 -14.43 3.58 -5.79
CA TYR A 163 -13.23 4.27 -5.32
C TYR A 163 -13.16 4.22 -3.80
N CYS A 164 -12.00 3.87 -3.28
CA CYS A 164 -11.76 3.72 -1.85
C CYS A 164 -10.42 4.33 -1.45
N THR A 165 -10.27 4.68 -0.20
CA THR A 165 -8.95 4.94 0.35
C THR A 165 -8.20 3.63 0.51
N PRO A 166 -6.86 3.60 0.35
CA PRO A 166 -6.10 2.39 0.61
C PRO A 166 -6.26 2.00 2.08
N CYS A 167 -6.36 0.70 2.35
CA CYS A 167 -6.33 0.20 3.71
C CYS A 167 -4.91 0.39 4.26
N PRO A 168 -4.73 1.15 5.33
CA PRO A 168 -3.40 1.36 5.92
C PRO A 168 -2.96 0.10 6.65
N ASP A 169 -1.68 0.04 6.98
CA ASP A 169 -1.18 -0.90 7.99
C ASP A 169 -1.93 -0.68 9.31
N ASN A 170 -1.93 -1.69 10.18
CA ASN A 170 -2.57 -1.57 11.49
C ASN A 170 -2.03 -0.33 12.22
N LEU A 171 -2.82 0.76 12.17
CA LEU A 171 -2.41 2.08 12.62
C LEU A 171 -2.06 2.08 14.11
N ASP A 172 -2.82 1.34 14.91
CA ASP A 172 -2.62 1.27 16.36
C ASP A 172 -1.31 0.55 16.71
N VAL A 173 -1.01 -0.55 16.04
CA VAL A 173 0.24 -1.30 16.26
C VAL A 173 1.45 -0.44 15.87
N ILE A 174 1.37 0.24 14.74
CA ILE A 174 2.45 1.11 14.28
C ILE A 174 2.62 2.30 15.21
N PHE A 175 1.52 2.97 15.56
CA PHE A 175 1.53 4.11 16.46
C PHE A 175 2.15 3.72 17.80
N ASN A 176 1.63 2.70 18.46
CA ASN A 176 2.09 2.29 19.79
C ASN A 176 3.57 1.89 19.81
N LYS A 177 4.09 1.39 18.69
CA LYS A 177 5.46 0.89 18.62
C LYS A 177 6.47 1.91 18.11
N PHE A 178 6.10 2.76 17.17
CA PHE A 178 7.02 3.59 16.40
C PHE A 178 6.74 5.09 16.49
N TYR A 179 5.58 5.49 17.01
CA TYR A 179 5.30 6.92 17.20
C TYR A 179 6.24 7.52 18.25
N SER A 180 6.77 8.68 17.94
CA SER A 180 7.58 9.44 18.89
C SER A 180 7.47 10.93 18.60
N ASN A 181 7.26 11.73 19.64
CA ASN A 181 7.36 13.18 19.57
C ASN A 181 8.83 13.66 19.48
N THR A 182 9.78 12.80 19.82
CA THR A 182 11.21 13.10 19.76
C THR A 182 11.80 12.38 18.57
N LYS A 183 12.11 13.13 17.52
CA LYS A 183 12.70 12.63 16.27
C LYS A 183 14.12 13.15 16.11
N ASN A 184 14.95 12.33 15.46
CA ASN A 184 16.26 12.76 15.00
C ASN A 184 16.08 13.77 13.85
N ASN A 185 16.84 14.85 13.87
CA ASN A 185 16.89 15.77 12.74
C ASN A 185 17.65 15.11 11.58
N ALA A 186 17.00 14.17 10.91
CA ALA A 186 17.54 13.39 9.81
C ALA A 186 16.51 13.27 8.69
N ILE A 187 16.98 13.17 7.46
CA ILE A 187 16.17 12.99 6.27
C ILE A 187 16.16 11.52 5.91
N PHE A 188 14.98 10.90 5.82
CA PHE A 188 14.85 9.61 5.19
C PHE A 188 14.50 9.78 3.71
N VAL A 189 15.19 9.03 2.86
CA VAL A 189 14.91 8.93 1.44
C VAL A 189 14.62 7.48 1.09
N TYR A 190 13.41 7.25 0.61
CA TYR A 190 13.08 5.97 0.05
C TYR A 190 13.57 5.89 -1.40
N THR A 191 14.51 5.00 -1.65
CA THR A 191 15.04 4.73 -2.99
C THR A 191 14.59 3.35 -3.43
N PRO A 192 13.46 3.23 -4.10
CA PRO A 192 13.07 1.98 -4.74
C PRO A 192 13.90 1.72 -5.99
N THR A 193 13.86 0.49 -6.46
CA THR A 193 14.51 0.05 -7.69
C THR A 193 14.07 0.79 -8.97
N ALA A 194 12.98 1.55 -8.92
CA ALA A 194 12.48 2.38 -10.01
C ALA A 194 12.76 3.86 -9.73
N MET A 195 14.03 4.27 -9.80
CA MET A 195 14.44 5.66 -9.57
C MET A 195 13.74 6.67 -10.48
N GLU A 196 13.36 6.24 -11.68
CA GLU A 196 12.70 7.08 -12.68
C GLU A 196 11.32 7.62 -12.23
N ARG A 197 10.63 6.92 -11.33
CA ARG A 197 9.30 7.33 -10.87
C ARG A 197 9.31 8.37 -9.76
N ARG A 198 10.42 8.53 -9.03
CA ARG A 198 10.48 9.36 -7.83
C ARG A 198 11.07 10.74 -8.06
N GLY A 199 11.07 11.18 -9.28
CA GLY A 199 11.59 12.48 -9.63
C GLY A 199 13.02 12.69 -9.09
N ASN A 200 13.31 13.89 -8.64
CA ASN A 200 14.63 14.28 -8.19
C ASN A 200 14.84 14.10 -6.66
N THR A 201 14.11 13.18 -6.03
CA THR A 201 14.09 13.03 -4.55
C THR A 201 15.49 12.90 -3.94
N VAL A 202 16.34 12.05 -4.51
CA VAL A 202 17.67 11.77 -3.96
C VAL A 202 18.58 13.00 -4.06
N GLU A 203 18.58 13.65 -5.21
CA GLU A 203 19.43 14.81 -5.45
C GLU A 203 18.96 16.03 -4.63
N PHE A 204 17.67 16.23 -4.53
CA PHE A 204 17.09 17.24 -3.66
C PHE A 204 17.44 16.99 -2.19
N ALA A 205 17.31 15.75 -1.72
CA ALA A 205 17.70 15.38 -0.35
C ALA A 205 19.19 15.63 -0.09
N LYS A 206 20.06 15.30 -1.03
CA LYS A 206 21.52 15.58 -0.93
C LYS A 206 21.80 17.08 -0.88
N TYR A 207 21.09 17.86 -1.68
CA TYR A 207 21.19 19.32 -1.68
C TYR A 207 20.83 19.89 -0.31
N ILE A 208 19.64 19.52 0.22
CA ILE A 208 19.17 19.96 1.54
C ILE A 208 20.13 19.50 2.66
N SER A 209 20.53 18.25 2.62
CA SER A 209 21.47 17.67 3.59
C SER A 209 22.77 18.46 3.66
N LYS A 210 23.37 18.76 2.51
CA LYS A 210 24.61 19.53 2.42
C LYS A 210 24.43 20.96 2.89
N LYS A 211 23.33 21.62 2.48
CA LYS A 211 23.08 23.05 2.77
C LYS A 211 22.78 23.29 4.24
N TYR A 212 22.05 22.39 4.89
CA TYR A 212 21.58 22.55 6.26
C TYR A 212 22.26 21.62 7.26
N ASN A 213 23.27 20.86 6.82
CA ASN A 213 24.03 19.90 7.65
C ASN A 213 23.12 18.87 8.36
N ILE A 214 22.21 18.27 7.62
CA ILE A 214 21.25 17.27 8.13
C ILE A 214 21.59 15.89 7.55
N PRO A 215 21.79 14.84 8.35
CA PRO A 215 22.16 13.53 7.86
C PRO A 215 21.03 12.88 7.03
N ILE A 216 21.42 12.11 6.02
CA ILE A 216 20.51 11.29 5.22
C ILE A 216 20.56 9.85 5.71
N VAL A 217 19.39 9.26 5.91
CA VAL A 217 19.18 7.83 6.14
C VAL A 217 18.56 7.25 4.87
N GLN A 218 19.17 6.21 4.33
CA GLN A 218 18.68 5.52 3.13
C GLN A 218 18.52 4.03 3.40
N LYS A 219 17.55 3.40 2.77
CA LYS A 219 17.50 1.94 2.74
C LYS A 219 18.77 1.43 2.04
N PRO A 220 19.49 0.48 2.62
CA PRO A 220 20.64 -0.12 1.98
C PRO A 220 20.26 -0.69 0.61
N PHE A 221 20.92 -0.23 -0.42
CA PHE A 221 20.75 -0.73 -1.79
C PHE A 221 22.11 -1.14 -2.34
N ASN A 222 22.23 -2.38 -2.76
CA ASN A 222 23.43 -2.84 -3.43
C ASN A 222 23.13 -3.12 -4.91
N PRO A 223 23.46 -2.19 -5.81
CA PRO A 223 23.17 -2.33 -7.25
C PRO A 223 23.98 -3.45 -7.92
N SER A 224 25.09 -3.89 -7.30
CA SER A 224 26.01 -4.85 -7.92
C SER A 224 25.56 -6.31 -7.80
N THR A 225 24.62 -6.61 -6.91
CA THR A 225 24.27 -8.01 -6.62
C THR A 225 22.93 -8.44 -7.20
N GLU A 226 22.12 -7.52 -7.76
CA GLU A 226 20.71 -7.74 -8.09
C GLU A 226 19.89 -8.40 -6.95
N VAL A 227 20.57 -8.81 -5.90
CA VAL A 227 19.97 -9.38 -4.70
C VAL A 227 19.38 -8.21 -3.93
N LYS A 228 18.07 -8.10 -4.01
CA LYS A 228 17.30 -7.20 -3.14
C LYS A 228 17.65 -7.59 -1.71
N GLN A 229 18.32 -6.70 -0.97
CA GLN A 229 18.49 -6.94 0.45
C GLN A 229 17.10 -6.94 1.08
N HIS A 230 16.65 -8.14 1.42
CA HIS A 230 15.38 -8.34 2.07
C HIS A 230 15.48 -7.77 3.49
N MET A 231 14.70 -6.75 3.72
CA MET A 231 14.54 -6.19 5.05
C MET A 231 13.15 -6.57 5.52
N SER A 232 13.02 -7.03 6.76
CA SER A 232 11.69 -7.24 7.31
C SER A 232 10.94 -5.91 7.36
N TRP A 233 9.62 -5.95 7.31
CA TRP A 233 8.81 -4.74 7.44
C TRP A 233 9.14 -3.99 8.74
N LYS A 234 9.33 -4.72 9.82
CA LYS A 234 9.75 -4.17 11.12
C LYS A 234 11.07 -3.42 11.01
N ASP A 235 12.11 -4.07 10.47
CA ASP A 235 13.45 -3.46 10.35
C ASP A 235 13.39 -2.23 9.44
N PHE A 236 12.54 -2.27 8.41
CA PHE A 236 12.34 -1.14 7.52
C PHE A 236 11.72 0.06 8.26
N VAL A 237 10.67 -0.14 9.04
CA VAL A 237 10.04 0.94 9.82
C VAL A 237 10.99 1.42 10.92
N GLU A 238 11.70 0.53 11.60
CA GLU A 238 12.72 0.87 12.61
C GLU A 238 13.85 1.74 12.03
N LEU A 239 14.22 1.52 10.77
CA LEU A 239 15.26 2.30 10.10
C LEU A 239 14.88 3.77 9.96
N TRP A 240 13.67 4.07 9.55
CA TRP A 240 13.30 5.43 9.16
C TRP A 240 12.35 6.14 10.14
N SER A 241 11.61 5.42 10.97
CA SER A 241 10.68 6.03 11.93
C SER A 241 11.34 7.03 12.89
N PRO A 242 12.63 6.93 13.24
CA PRO A 242 13.28 7.96 14.03
C PRO A 242 13.58 9.26 13.27
N CYS A 243 13.47 9.27 11.92
CA CYS A 243 13.78 10.46 11.14
C CYS A 243 12.62 11.47 11.19
N MET A 244 12.94 12.75 11.36
CA MET A 244 11.96 13.83 11.33
C MET A 244 11.40 14.05 9.93
N TRP A 245 12.25 13.99 8.92
CA TRP A 245 11.95 14.40 7.55
C TRP A 245 11.90 13.19 6.64
N HIS A 246 10.85 13.10 5.86
CA HIS A 246 10.65 12.06 4.87
C HIS A 246 10.53 12.70 3.50
N PHE A 247 11.46 12.43 2.59
CA PHE A 247 11.45 13.04 1.27
C PHE A 247 10.98 12.06 0.22
N ASN A 248 9.97 12.48 -0.55
CA ASN A 248 9.42 11.72 -1.65
C ASN A 248 8.83 12.67 -2.70
N LEU A 249 9.60 13.00 -3.72
CA LEU A 249 9.20 13.91 -4.80
C LEU A 249 8.56 13.14 -5.97
N ASP A 250 7.80 12.10 -5.67
CA ASP A 250 7.09 11.33 -6.70
C ASP A 250 5.96 12.19 -7.31
N PRO A 251 6.03 12.50 -8.62
CA PRO A 251 5.02 13.28 -9.29
C PRO A 251 3.75 12.47 -9.63
N SER A 252 3.75 11.15 -9.38
CA SER A 252 2.63 10.29 -9.71
C SER A 252 1.42 10.62 -8.84
N ILE A 253 0.34 11.03 -9.46
CA ILE A 253 -0.94 11.27 -8.78
C ILE A 253 -1.75 9.98 -8.62
N GLU A 254 -1.43 8.96 -9.40
CA GLU A 254 -2.20 7.72 -9.49
C GLU A 254 -1.85 6.71 -8.38
N GLN A 255 -0.80 6.97 -7.62
CA GLN A 255 -0.39 6.07 -6.55
C GLN A 255 -1.11 6.41 -5.24
N PRO A 256 -1.54 5.39 -4.49
CA PRO A 256 -2.31 5.61 -3.25
C PRO A 256 -1.51 6.23 -2.10
N GLY A 257 -0.18 6.32 -2.19
CA GLY A 257 0.66 7.03 -1.23
C GLY A 257 0.73 6.43 0.17
N ILE A 258 0.74 5.10 0.28
CA ILE A 258 0.79 4.40 1.58
C ILE A 258 2.00 4.81 2.43
N GLN A 259 3.13 5.08 1.80
CA GLN A 259 4.28 5.56 2.55
C GLN A 259 3.98 6.85 3.30
N THR A 260 3.17 7.74 2.72
CA THR A 260 2.74 8.98 3.37
C THR A 260 1.86 8.71 4.60
N THR A 261 0.99 7.68 4.53
CA THR A 261 0.18 7.28 5.68
C THR A 261 1.05 6.74 6.82
N LEU A 262 2.07 5.95 6.51
CA LEU A 262 3.03 5.47 7.51
C LEU A 262 3.81 6.61 8.15
N VAL A 263 4.25 7.59 7.36
CA VAL A 263 4.97 8.78 7.85
C VAL A 263 4.11 9.57 8.83
N ALA A 264 2.84 9.79 8.52
CA ALA A 264 1.89 10.44 9.43
C ALA A 264 1.71 9.65 10.71
N ASN A 265 1.61 8.32 10.62
CA ASN A 265 1.35 7.46 11.76
C ASN A 265 2.52 7.39 12.77
N VAL A 266 3.74 7.55 12.31
CA VAL A 266 4.91 7.56 13.21
C VAL A 266 5.26 8.95 13.74
N GLY A 267 4.59 10.01 13.30
CA GLY A 267 4.85 11.38 13.75
C GLY A 267 6.05 12.04 13.08
N SER A 268 6.26 11.76 11.81
CA SER A 268 7.25 12.44 10.94
C SER A 268 6.56 13.38 9.97
N ILE A 269 7.32 14.24 9.28
CA ILE A 269 6.77 15.11 8.24
C ILE A 269 7.22 14.63 6.86
N ASN A 270 6.26 14.54 5.93
CA ASN A 270 6.55 14.19 4.55
C ASN A 270 6.80 15.45 3.72
N ILE A 271 7.84 15.45 2.91
CA ILE A 271 8.23 16.53 2.02
C ILE A 271 8.15 16.04 0.57
N GLY A 272 7.26 16.64 -0.19
CA GLY A 272 7.06 16.34 -1.61
C GLY A 272 6.01 15.26 -1.88
N GLY A 273 5.72 15.09 -3.17
CA GLY A 273 4.73 14.14 -3.69
C GLY A 273 3.43 14.80 -4.11
N MET A 274 2.74 14.12 -5.04
CA MET A 274 1.52 14.65 -5.68
C MET A 274 0.31 13.74 -5.51
N ASN A 275 0.49 12.57 -4.86
CA ASN A 275 -0.64 11.66 -4.70
C ASN A 275 -1.65 12.17 -3.66
N GLU A 276 -2.81 11.54 -3.67
CA GLU A 276 -3.92 11.95 -2.81
C GLU A 276 -3.59 11.95 -1.33
N SER A 277 -2.88 10.95 -0.85
CA SER A 277 -2.50 10.88 0.57
C SER A 277 -1.63 12.07 0.98
N HIS A 278 -0.79 12.58 0.07
CA HIS A 278 -0.04 13.81 0.34
C HIS A 278 -0.97 15.01 0.48
N HIS A 279 -1.90 15.18 -0.43
CA HIS A 279 -2.86 16.30 -0.38
C HIS A 279 -3.76 16.25 0.86
N LEU A 280 -4.13 15.06 1.32
CA LEU A 280 -4.95 14.88 2.51
C LEU A 280 -4.18 15.07 3.82
N LEU A 281 -2.96 14.56 3.88
CA LEU A 281 -2.19 14.51 5.12
C LEU A 281 -1.22 15.69 5.26
N TYR A 282 -0.59 16.11 4.16
CA TYR A 282 0.44 17.13 4.13
C TYR A 282 0.24 18.12 2.97
N PRO A 283 -0.89 18.85 2.92
CA PRO A 283 -1.24 19.70 1.79
C PRO A 283 -0.19 20.80 1.50
N GLU A 284 0.53 21.27 2.52
CA GLU A 284 1.55 22.30 2.39
C GLU A 284 2.79 21.81 1.64
N THR A 285 3.05 20.52 1.68
CA THR A 285 4.22 19.89 1.03
C THR A 285 3.85 19.05 -0.19
N ALA A 286 2.56 19.05 -0.59
CA ALA A 286 2.05 18.28 -1.71
C ALA A 286 2.41 18.93 -3.05
N THR A 287 3.71 18.98 -3.36
CA THR A 287 4.27 19.53 -4.60
C THR A 287 5.59 18.83 -4.91
N CYS A 288 6.02 18.89 -6.18
CA CYS A 288 7.35 18.48 -6.63
C CYS A 288 8.21 19.68 -7.08
N ASP A 289 7.77 20.89 -6.81
CA ASP A 289 8.56 22.12 -7.04
C ASP A 289 9.62 22.25 -5.92
N GLU A 290 10.88 21.98 -6.26
CA GLU A 290 11.99 21.97 -5.30
C GLU A 290 12.18 23.31 -4.58
N GLY A 291 11.95 24.44 -5.26
CA GLY A 291 12.05 25.77 -4.65
C GLY A 291 11.02 25.96 -3.54
N LYS A 292 9.76 25.64 -3.82
CA LYS A 292 8.70 25.67 -2.82
C LYS A 292 8.94 24.71 -1.67
N LEU A 293 9.42 23.50 -1.97
CA LEU A 293 9.70 22.50 -0.95
C LEU A 293 10.86 22.92 -0.04
N GLU A 294 11.87 23.61 -0.59
CA GLU A 294 12.94 24.16 0.23
C GLU A 294 12.41 25.22 1.18
N ASP A 295 11.60 26.17 0.70
CA ASP A 295 11.03 27.24 1.53
C ASP A 295 10.19 26.64 2.67
N VAL A 296 9.33 25.68 2.37
CA VAL A 296 8.51 24.98 3.37
C VAL A 296 9.37 24.19 4.36
N PHE A 297 10.39 23.48 3.87
CA PHE A 297 11.32 22.76 4.72
C PHE A 297 12.04 23.71 5.69
N VAL A 298 12.56 24.86 5.21
CA VAL A 298 13.24 25.86 6.02
C VAL A 298 12.28 26.47 7.05
N HIS A 299 11.04 26.75 6.65
CA HIS A 299 10.02 27.20 7.59
C HIS A 299 9.87 26.24 8.77
N TYR A 300 9.59 24.96 8.50
CA TYR A 300 9.39 23.96 9.55
C TYR A 300 10.67 23.56 10.30
N LEU A 301 11.84 23.73 9.68
CA LEU A 301 13.12 23.57 10.37
C LEU A 301 13.30 24.61 11.47
N ASN A 302 12.91 25.85 11.19
CA ASN A 302 13.07 26.97 12.11
C ASN A 302 11.88 27.20 13.05
N ASN A 303 10.72 26.63 12.76
CA ASN A 303 9.49 26.79 13.52
C ASN A 303 8.96 25.41 14.02
N PRO A 304 9.52 24.88 15.11
CA PRO A 304 9.16 23.54 15.59
C PRO A 304 7.71 23.43 16.06
N GLU A 305 7.07 24.51 16.50
CA GLU A 305 5.66 24.53 16.89
C GLU A 305 4.75 24.30 15.67
N ASP A 306 4.96 25.08 14.60
CA ASP A 306 4.20 24.93 13.35
C ASP A 306 4.39 23.52 12.76
N ARG A 307 5.62 23.00 12.83
CA ARG A 307 5.91 21.63 12.41
C ARG A 307 5.12 20.61 13.22
N PHE A 308 5.04 20.80 14.54
CA PHE A 308 4.28 19.91 15.40
C PHE A 308 2.79 19.94 15.07
N GLU A 309 2.20 21.11 14.80
CA GLU A 309 0.81 21.26 14.37
C GLU A 309 0.52 20.51 13.08
N VAL A 310 1.41 20.61 12.08
CA VAL A 310 1.27 19.85 10.82
C VAL A 310 1.29 18.35 11.05
N ILE A 311 2.20 17.85 11.88
CA ILE A 311 2.29 16.43 12.23
C ILE A 311 1.01 15.96 12.93
N GLN A 312 0.50 16.71 13.90
CA GLN A 312 -0.72 16.37 14.64
C GLN A 312 -1.95 16.37 13.72
N ARG A 313 -2.05 17.34 12.82
CA ARG A 313 -3.12 17.39 11.83
C ARG A 313 -3.03 16.20 10.86
N ALA A 314 -1.84 15.87 10.37
CA ALA A 314 -1.64 14.73 9.48
C ALA A 314 -2.07 13.42 10.16
N TRP A 315 -1.71 13.23 11.41
CA TRP A 315 -2.13 12.07 12.21
C TRP A 315 -3.65 12.04 12.44
N SER A 316 -4.27 13.18 12.77
CA SER A 316 -5.72 13.29 12.89
C SER A 316 -6.44 12.93 11.59
N ASN A 317 -6.00 13.50 10.48
CA ASN A 317 -6.56 13.22 9.17
C ASN A 317 -6.36 11.75 8.77
N LEU A 318 -5.22 11.15 9.13
CA LEU A 318 -4.98 9.73 8.90
C LEU A 318 -6.08 8.87 9.55
N ASN A 319 -6.39 9.12 10.81
CA ASN A 319 -7.41 8.33 11.53
C ASN A 319 -8.82 8.54 10.96
N ILE A 320 -9.12 9.76 10.49
CA ILE A 320 -10.43 10.09 9.91
C ILE A 320 -10.63 9.40 8.55
N HIS A 321 -9.58 9.36 7.72
CA HIS A 321 -9.71 8.95 6.32
C HIS A 321 -9.23 7.52 6.03
N TYR A 322 -8.36 6.96 6.88
CA TYR A 322 -7.66 5.70 6.63
C TYR A 322 -7.82 4.66 7.74
N GLY A 323 -8.62 4.91 8.78
CA GLY A 323 -8.81 3.95 9.86
C GLY A 323 -9.44 2.63 9.41
N GLU A 324 -9.25 1.56 10.17
CA GLU A 324 -9.80 0.22 9.90
C GLU A 324 -11.31 0.25 9.70
N THR A 325 -12.03 1.02 10.50
CA THR A 325 -13.48 1.22 10.37
C THR A 325 -13.85 1.82 9.02
N VAL A 326 -13.04 2.74 8.50
CA VAL A 326 -13.26 3.35 7.18
C VAL A 326 -13.05 2.31 6.08
N ALA A 327 -11.97 1.55 6.16
CA ALA A 327 -11.67 0.49 5.19
C ALA A 327 -12.77 -0.58 5.15
N MET A 328 -13.22 -1.05 6.30
CA MET A 328 -14.32 -2.01 6.41
C MET A 328 -15.61 -1.46 5.82
N LYS A 329 -15.98 -0.23 6.18
CA LYS A 329 -17.17 0.43 5.64
C LYS A 329 -17.14 0.54 4.12
N GLN A 330 -15.98 0.84 3.54
CA GLN A 330 -15.82 0.93 2.10
C GLN A 330 -15.99 -0.41 1.39
N VAL A 331 -15.48 -1.50 1.98
CA VAL A 331 -15.69 -2.86 1.47
C VAL A 331 -17.18 -3.21 1.47
N LEU A 332 -17.87 -2.97 2.57
CA LEU A 332 -19.32 -3.25 2.69
C LEU A 332 -20.14 -2.40 1.72
N GLN A 333 -19.82 -1.12 1.59
CA GLN A 333 -20.49 -0.24 0.62
C GLN A 333 -20.27 -0.70 -0.83
N ALA A 334 -19.07 -1.15 -1.18
CA ALA A 334 -18.77 -1.68 -2.49
C ALA A 334 -19.60 -2.93 -2.81
N LEU A 335 -19.95 -3.72 -1.79
CA LEU A 335 -20.81 -4.90 -1.90
C LEU A 335 -22.31 -4.59 -1.81
N GLY A 336 -22.69 -3.32 -1.64
CA GLY A 336 -24.08 -2.89 -1.49
C GLY A 336 -24.70 -3.21 -0.12
N GLU A 337 -23.85 -3.55 0.87
CA GLU A 337 -24.28 -3.78 2.25
C GLU A 337 -24.28 -2.45 3.03
N LYS A 338 -25.26 -2.30 3.95
CA LYS A 338 -25.47 -1.07 4.72
C LYS A 338 -24.78 -1.15 6.07
#